data_f13fc4aec0383d502d45087d5c038c3d
#
_entry.id   f13fc4aec0383d502d45087d5c038c3d
#
_cell.length_a   1.000
_cell.length_b   1.000
_cell.length_c   1.000
_cell.angle_alpha   90.00
_cell.angle_beta   90.00
_cell.angle_gamma   90.00
#
_symmetry.space_group_name_H-M   'P 1'
#
loop_
_entity.id
_entity.type
_entity.pdbx_description
1 polymer ?
#
loop_
_entity_poly.entity_id
_entity_poly.type
_entity_poly.pdbx_seq_one_letter_code
_entity_poly.pdbx_strand_id
1 'polypeptide(L)'
;MKNRWPLINDNIIQEDKDALIAFLSQPNVRFTQSEKVREFEKQWSEWVGVKHSVFINSGASGNYIMASIMKEIKGKGEVIVPPVGWVSDVAPLVNLGMVPVFVDVNMESLSITVENIKNAINENTVGITLVHALGFNAVNEELIKLAKDNDLFLIEDCCESHGAKYNGRRVGSFGDVSNFSFYFGHHMTTIEGGMVCTNDDKIYDYIKMFRSHGMTREASQETKDFYSEKYPDLNPLFTFAVPGYNMRSCELNAVVGLSQIKRLDSNIERRVENLETWLNHLNSKRYFVEYNTKGNSNFSLPLILREPDKNKFEAVCDLLEKENIEFRKGTAGGGNQSRQPYLEKHKYRINGKLVNADHIHDYGLYIGNHTEVEKEQIKSLCRKLNEV
;
A
#
# COMPACT_ATOMS: atom_id res chain seq x y z
N MET A 1 2.16 -29.77 -3.83
CA MET A 1 2.07 -29.96 -2.37
C MET A 1 1.77 -28.61 -1.73
N LYS A 2 0.90 -28.55 -0.71
CA LYS A 2 0.62 -27.28 0.00
C LYS A 2 1.86 -26.91 0.81
N ASN A 3 2.35 -25.67 0.71
CA ASN A 3 3.49 -25.22 1.48
C ASN A 3 3.22 -25.35 2.98
N ARG A 4 4.21 -25.78 3.76
CA ARG A 4 4.10 -25.88 5.22
C ARG A 4 3.92 -24.50 5.86
N TRP A 5 4.56 -23.49 5.27
CA TRP A 5 4.45 -22.09 5.64
C TRP A 5 4.28 -21.24 4.38
N PRO A 6 3.04 -20.99 3.94
CA PRO A 6 2.78 -20.17 2.76
C PRO A 6 3.03 -18.69 3.05
N LEU A 7 3.31 -17.90 2.00
CA LEU A 7 3.36 -16.44 2.12
C LEU A 7 2.03 -15.87 2.62
N ILE A 8 0.94 -16.47 2.15
CA ILE A 8 -0.42 -16.02 2.38
C ILE A 8 -1.26 -17.22 2.82
N ASN A 9 -2.03 -17.04 3.85
CA ASN A 9 -3.05 -18.01 4.22
C ASN A 9 -4.44 -17.57 3.77
N ASP A 10 -5.32 -18.53 3.49
CA ASP A 10 -6.73 -18.23 3.21
C ASP A 10 -7.38 -17.67 4.48
N ASN A 11 -7.70 -16.38 4.46
CA ASN A 11 -8.33 -15.69 5.57
C ASN A 11 -9.84 -15.48 5.40
N ILE A 12 -10.44 -16.11 4.37
CA ILE A 12 -11.90 -16.19 4.20
C ILE A 12 -12.44 -17.29 5.10
N ILE A 13 -12.98 -16.89 6.24
CA ILE A 13 -13.54 -17.80 7.25
C ILE A 13 -15.04 -18.04 7.03
N GLN A 14 -15.63 -18.89 7.86
CA GLN A 14 -17.05 -19.27 7.69
C GLN A 14 -17.99 -18.08 7.87
N GLU A 15 -17.70 -17.17 8.79
CA GLU A 15 -18.48 -15.94 9.01
C GLU A 15 -18.54 -15.04 7.77
N ASP A 16 -17.46 -14.98 6.96
CA ASP A 16 -17.43 -14.21 5.71
C ASP A 16 -18.35 -14.85 4.66
N LYS A 17 -18.33 -16.20 4.58
CA LYS A 17 -19.20 -16.98 3.69
C LYS A 17 -20.66 -16.85 4.09
N ASP A 18 -20.96 -16.92 5.38
CA ASP A 18 -22.32 -16.78 5.92
C ASP A 18 -22.87 -15.37 5.64
N ALA A 19 -22.03 -14.33 5.79
CA ALA A 19 -22.40 -12.97 5.44
C ALA A 19 -22.77 -12.82 3.95
N LEU A 20 -21.98 -13.44 3.05
CA LEU A 20 -22.28 -13.49 1.62
C LEU A 20 -23.57 -14.23 1.31
N ILE A 21 -23.79 -15.42 1.91
CA ILE A 21 -25.01 -16.21 1.72
C ILE A 21 -26.22 -15.40 2.19
N ALA A 22 -26.15 -14.79 3.38
CA ALA A 22 -27.22 -13.96 3.91
C ALA A 22 -27.53 -12.77 2.99
N PHE A 23 -26.51 -12.12 2.44
CA PHE A 23 -26.69 -11.02 1.49
C PHE A 23 -27.36 -11.50 0.19
N LEU A 24 -26.88 -12.60 -0.40
CA LEU A 24 -27.42 -13.16 -1.65
C LEU A 24 -28.86 -13.67 -1.53
N SER A 25 -29.27 -14.06 -0.31
CA SER A 25 -30.62 -14.55 -0.03
C SER A 25 -31.69 -13.46 0.12
N GLN A 26 -31.29 -12.17 0.17
CA GLN A 26 -32.22 -11.05 0.27
C GLN A 26 -32.95 -10.83 -1.06
N PRO A 27 -34.24 -10.47 -1.05
CA PRO A 27 -34.97 -10.13 -2.27
C PRO A 27 -34.50 -8.76 -2.79
N ASN A 28 -34.47 -8.61 -4.13
CA ASN A 28 -34.22 -7.34 -4.82
C ASN A 28 -32.87 -6.67 -4.53
N VAL A 29 -31.82 -7.48 -4.29
CA VAL A 29 -30.47 -6.99 -4.01
C VAL A 29 -29.82 -6.38 -5.26
N ARG A 30 -29.22 -5.22 -5.11
CA ARG A 30 -28.33 -4.62 -6.11
C ARG A 30 -26.92 -5.10 -5.86
N PHE A 31 -26.29 -5.76 -6.87
CA PHE A 31 -24.94 -6.35 -6.72
C PHE A 31 -23.80 -5.41 -7.09
N THR A 32 -24.08 -4.36 -7.86
CA THR A 32 -23.10 -3.34 -8.19
C THR A 32 -22.91 -2.38 -7.00
N GLN A 33 -22.41 -1.22 -7.20
CA GLN A 33 -22.13 -0.24 -6.16
C GLN A 33 -23.41 0.33 -5.52
N SER A 34 -23.67 0.03 -4.25
CA SER A 34 -24.87 0.45 -3.52
C SER A 34 -24.62 0.65 -2.01
N GLU A 35 -25.48 0.09 -1.14
CA GLU A 35 -25.49 0.35 0.30
C GLU A 35 -24.32 -0.26 1.04
N LYS A 36 -23.94 -1.51 0.73
CA LYS A 36 -22.82 -2.19 1.40
C LYS A 36 -21.49 -1.53 1.08
N VAL A 37 -21.32 -1.06 -0.14
CA VAL A 37 -20.14 -0.26 -0.50
C VAL A 37 -20.09 1.01 0.36
N ARG A 38 -21.19 1.77 0.47
CA ARG A 38 -21.22 2.99 1.31
C ARG A 38 -21.01 2.70 2.80
N GLU A 39 -21.57 1.59 3.30
CA GLU A 39 -21.38 1.15 4.66
C GLU A 39 -19.92 0.81 4.94
N PHE A 40 -19.27 0.10 4.02
CA PHE A 40 -17.86 -0.25 4.14
C PHE A 40 -16.94 0.97 4.04
N GLU A 41 -17.20 1.90 3.11
CA GLU A 41 -16.50 3.18 2.99
C GLU A 41 -16.58 3.98 4.31
N LYS A 42 -17.76 4.05 4.92
CA LYS A 42 -17.97 4.72 6.21
C LYS A 42 -17.19 4.04 7.34
N GLN A 43 -17.34 2.72 7.52
CA GLN A 43 -16.64 1.99 8.59
C GLN A 43 -15.13 2.07 8.42
N TRP A 44 -14.64 2.04 7.18
CA TRP A 44 -13.21 2.21 6.91
C TRP A 44 -12.71 3.61 7.27
N SER A 45 -13.48 4.66 6.91
CA SER A 45 -13.15 6.04 7.31
C SER A 45 -13.05 6.20 8.82
N GLU A 46 -14.00 5.63 9.56
CA GLU A 46 -14.03 5.64 11.02
C GLU A 46 -12.80 4.88 11.59
N TRP A 47 -12.49 3.72 11.01
CA TRP A 47 -11.37 2.90 11.45
C TRP A 47 -10.01 3.56 11.16
N VAL A 48 -9.78 4.13 9.99
CA VAL A 48 -8.51 4.85 9.67
C VAL A 48 -8.43 6.17 10.44
N GLY A 49 -9.55 6.85 10.65
CA GLY A 49 -9.62 8.19 11.24
C GLY A 49 -9.47 9.28 10.18
N VAL A 50 -10.10 9.09 9.02
CA VAL A 50 -10.15 10.05 7.90
C VAL A 50 -11.59 10.48 7.62
N LYS A 51 -11.76 11.62 6.93
CA LYS A 51 -13.08 12.13 6.59
C LYS A 51 -13.77 11.31 5.51
N HIS A 52 -13.04 10.86 4.50
CA HIS A 52 -13.56 10.22 3.31
C HIS A 52 -12.78 8.98 2.91
N SER A 53 -13.51 7.96 2.49
CA SER A 53 -12.97 6.74 1.88
C SER A 53 -13.83 6.37 0.67
N VAL A 54 -13.20 5.85 -0.37
CA VAL A 54 -13.85 5.45 -1.62
C VAL A 54 -13.38 4.05 -2.01
N PHE A 55 -14.31 3.09 -2.01
CA PHE A 55 -14.03 1.69 -2.32
C PHE A 55 -13.88 1.47 -3.83
N ILE A 56 -12.81 0.81 -4.21
CA ILE A 56 -12.36 0.57 -5.58
C ILE A 56 -12.00 -0.90 -5.80
N ASN A 57 -11.71 -1.29 -7.05
CA ASN A 57 -11.51 -2.69 -7.42
C ASN A 57 -10.11 -3.26 -7.11
N SER A 58 -9.10 -2.45 -6.79
CA SER A 58 -7.77 -2.91 -6.38
C SER A 58 -6.90 -1.79 -5.81
N GLY A 59 -5.89 -2.13 -5.01
CA GLY A 59 -4.87 -1.17 -4.57
C GLY A 59 -4.11 -0.54 -5.75
N ALA A 60 -3.80 -1.31 -6.80
CA ALA A 60 -3.12 -0.78 -7.99
C ALA A 60 -3.96 0.31 -8.70
N SER A 61 -5.28 0.13 -8.78
CA SER A 61 -6.18 1.17 -9.27
C SER A 61 -6.18 2.41 -8.37
N GLY A 62 -6.03 2.22 -7.05
CA GLY A 62 -5.89 3.31 -6.09
C GLY A 62 -4.66 4.15 -6.35
N ASN A 63 -3.51 3.51 -6.56
CA ASN A 63 -2.27 4.22 -6.90
C ASN A 63 -2.40 5.00 -8.22
N TYR A 64 -3.11 4.45 -9.22
CA TYR A 64 -3.39 5.17 -10.46
C TYR A 64 -4.31 6.37 -10.23
N ILE A 65 -5.36 6.24 -9.42
CA ILE A 65 -6.27 7.34 -9.06
C ILE A 65 -5.48 8.45 -8.34
N MET A 66 -4.67 8.11 -7.35
CA MET A 66 -3.88 9.08 -6.57
C MET A 66 -2.90 9.86 -7.46
N ALA A 67 -2.16 9.16 -8.33
CA ALA A 67 -1.26 9.79 -9.30
C ALA A 67 -2.02 10.67 -10.30
N SER A 68 -3.22 10.26 -10.73
CA SER A 68 -4.08 11.06 -11.62
C SER A 68 -4.56 12.35 -10.95
N ILE A 69 -4.94 12.27 -9.66
CA ILE A 69 -5.35 13.44 -8.87
C ILE A 69 -4.17 14.40 -8.68
N MET A 70 -2.98 13.88 -8.32
CA MET A 70 -1.77 14.68 -8.20
C MET A 70 -1.49 15.44 -9.51
N LYS A 71 -1.56 14.74 -10.65
CA LYS A 71 -1.39 15.37 -11.97
C LYS A 71 -2.46 16.43 -12.27
N GLU A 72 -3.71 16.21 -11.89
CA GLU A 72 -4.79 17.16 -12.11
C GLU A 72 -4.60 18.43 -11.29
N ILE A 73 -4.09 18.31 -10.06
CA ILE A 73 -3.90 19.44 -9.13
C ILE A 73 -2.57 20.16 -9.38
N LYS A 74 -1.47 19.43 -9.57
CA LYS A 74 -0.11 19.97 -9.64
C LYS A 74 0.44 20.02 -11.06
N GLY A 75 -0.21 19.40 -12.04
CA GLY A 75 0.32 19.24 -13.39
C GLY A 75 1.35 18.11 -13.50
N LYS A 76 2.09 18.12 -14.62
CA LYS A 76 3.19 17.18 -14.83
C LYS A 76 4.45 17.68 -14.14
N GLY A 77 5.21 16.77 -13.56
CA GLY A 77 6.47 17.09 -12.90
C GLY A 77 7.21 15.86 -12.42
N GLU A 78 8.20 16.08 -11.59
CA GLU A 78 8.96 15.04 -10.90
C GLU A 78 8.23 14.62 -9.62
N VAL A 79 8.21 13.31 -9.36
CA VAL A 79 7.63 12.72 -8.14
C VAL A 79 8.69 11.89 -7.45
N ILE A 80 9.03 12.25 -6.21
CA ILE A 80 10.00 11.51 -5.41
C ILE A 80 9.34 10.22 -4.92
N VAL A 81 10.01 9.08 -5.17
CA VAL A 81 9.49 7.74 -4.86
C VAL A 81 10.59 6.85 -4.26
N PRO A 82 10.25 5.90 -3.37
CA PRO A 82 11.19 4.87 -2.96
C PRO A 82 11.43 3.88 -4.12
N PRO A 83 12.65 3.36 -4.26
CA PRO A 83 12.92 2.25 -5.17
C PRO A 83 12.42 0.89 -4.63
N VAL A 84 12.22 0.79 -3.31
CA VAL A 84 11.67 -0.40 -2.64
C VAL A 84 10.17 -0.20 -2.46
N GLY A 85 9.37 -0.87 -3.29
CA GLY A 85 7.92 -0.76 -3.33
C GLY A 85 7.33 -1.63 -4.44
N TRP A 86 6.03 -1.59 -4.58
CA TRP A 86 5.36 -2.33 -5.64
C TRP A 86 5.40 -1.54 -6.96
N VAL A 87 5.31 -2.26 -8.10
CA VAL A 87 5.32 -1.60 -9.42
C VAL A 87 4.23 -0.52 -9.58
N SER A 88 3.10 -0.66 -8.89
CA SER A 88 2.01 0.33 -8.94
C SER A 88 2.29 1.64 -8.21
N ASP A 89 3.39 1.74 -7.44
CA ASP A 89 3.85 3.01 -6.89
C ASP A 89 4.50 3.90 -7.95
N VAL A 90 5.01 3.30 -9.02
CA VAL A 90 5.81 3.95 -10.08
C VAL A 90 5.13 3.95 -11.44
N ALA A 91 4.53 2.81 -11.85
CA ALA A 91 3.94 2.66 -13.18
C ALA A 91 2.87 3.71 -13.52
N PRO A 92 1.98 4.12 -12.60
CA PRO A 92 1.03 5.20 -12.88
C PRO A 92 1.70 6.53 -13.23
N LEU A 93 2.82 6.86 -12.58
CA LEU A 93 3.55 8.10 -12.83
C LEU A 93 4.05 8.15 -14.28
N VAL A 94 4.72 7.09 -14.73
CA VAL A 94 5.22 7.02 -16.12
C VAL A 94 4.10 6.98 -17.14
N ASN A 95 3.00 6.27 -16.86
CA ASN A 95 1.82 6.22 -17.74
C ASN A 95 1.14 7.58 -17.89
N LEU A 96 1.17 8.40 -16.84
CA LEU A 96 0.62 9.76 -16.84
C LEU A 96 1.60 10.81 -17.37
N GLY A 97 2.82 10.40 -17.75
CA GLY A 97 3.87 11.29 -18.27
C GLY A 97 4.51 12.17 -17.21
N MET A 98 4.50 11.72 -15.96
CA MET A 98 5.27 12.27 -14.84
C MET A 98 6.64 11.56 -14.77
N VAL A 99 7.59 12.13 -14.05
CA VAL A 99 8.96 11.61 -13.97
C VAL A 99 9.23 11.09 -12.56
N PRO A 100 9.33 9.77 -12.35
CA PRO A 100 9.76 9.21 -11.06
C PRO A 100 11.19 9.64 -10.73
N VAL A 101 11.42 10.08 -9.50
CA VAL A 101 12.72 10.38 -8.94
C VAL A 101 13.00 9.42 -7.79
N PHE A 102 13.85 8.44 -8.05
CA PHE A 102 14.24 7.46 -7.05
C PHE A 102 15.26 8.04 -6.09
N VAL A 103 14.98 7.91 -4.79
CA VAL A 103 15.91 8.25 -3.71
C VAL A 103 16.07 7.03 -2.81
N ASP A 104 17.28 6.86 -2.24
CA ASP A 104 17.53 5.67 -1.42
C ASP A 104 16.62 5.60 -0.18
N VAL A 105 16.43 4.40 0.32
CA VAL A 105 15.67 4.12 1.54
C VAL A 105 16.62 3.96 2.73
N ASN A 106 16.12 4.08 3.96
CA ASN A 106 16.85 3.60 5.12
C ASN A 106 16.49 2.13 5.42
N MET A 107 17.37 1.46 6.13
CA MET A 107 17.16 0.05 6.49
C MET A 107 16.12 -0.14 7.60
N GLU A 108 15.90 0.86 8.44
CA GLU A 108 15.05 0.76 9.63
C GLU A 108 13.55 0.80 9.28
N SER A 109 13.17 1.64 8.33
CA SER A 109 11.77 1.78 7.87
C SER A 109 11.54 1.20 6.47
N LEU A 110 12.58 0.79 5.75
CA LEU A 110 12.53 0.38 4.34
C LEU A 110 11.93 1.47 3.42
N SER A 111 11.95 2.73 3.86
CA SER A 111 11.34 3.85 3.14
C SER A 111 12.30 5.04 3.04
N ILE A 112 11.90 6.04 2.25
CA ILE A 112 12.69 7.24 1.99
C ILE A 112 12.84 8.11 3.23
N THR A 113 13.97 8.80 3.36
CA THR A 113 14.26 9.70 4.48
C THR A 113 14.04 11.16 4.12
N VAL A 114 13.82 12.00 5.11
CA VAL A 114 13.71 13.46 4.93
C VAL A 114 14.95 14.04 4.25
N GLU A 115 16.14 13.56 4.61
CA GLU A 115 17.40 14.00 4.03
C GLU A 115 17.46 13.66 2.53
N ASN A 116 17.13 12.42 2.15
CA ASN A 116 17.12 11.99 0.76
C ASN A 116 16.09 12.78 -0.07
N ILE A 117 14.93 13.09 0.52
CA ILE A 117 13.89 13.92 -0.12
C ILE A 117 14.42 15.36 -0.32
N LYS A 118 14.98 16.00 0.71
CA LYS A 118 15.54 17.36 0.63
C LYS A 118 16.56 17.49 -0.49
N ASN A 119 17.44 16.49 -0.64
CA ASN A 119 18.48 16.48 -1.64
C ASN A 119 17.95 16.24 -3.08
N ALA A 120 16.71 15.77 -3.22
CA ALA A 120 16.09 15.46 -4.51
C ALA A 120 15.12 16.54 -5.00
N ILE A 121 14.60 17.39 -4.12
CA ILE A 121 13.67 18.47 -4.46
C ILE A 121 14.33 19.48 -5.41
N ASN A 122 13.62 19.88 -6.46
CA ASN A 122 13.95 20.98 -7.35
C ASN A 122 12.65 21.67 -7.84
N GLU A 123 12.76 22.65 -8.72
CA GLU A 123 11.65 23.44 -9.26
C GLU A 123 10.62 22.61 -10.06
N ASN A 124 10.96 21.39 -10.49
CA ASN A 124 10.07 20.50 -11.21
C ASN A 124 9.37 19.48 -10.29
N THR A 125 9.75 19.43 -9.00
CA THR A 125 9.18 18.47 -8.07
C THR A 125 7.76 18.88 -7.70
N VAL A 126 6.79 17.99 -7.92
CA VAL A 126 5.35 18.23 -7.67
C VAL A 126 4.77 17.37 -6.55
N GLY A 127 5.46 16.30 -6.14
CA GLY A 127 4.94 15.43 -5.10
C GLY A 127 5.91 14.35 -4.62
N ILE A 128 5.46 13.66 -3.59
CA ILE A 128 6.16 12.56 -2.92
C ILE A 128 5.20 11.38 -2.82
N THR A 129 5.64 10.19 -3.20
CA THR A 129 4.97 8.94 -2.87
C THR A 129 5.70 8.29 -1.69
N LEU A 130 5.01 8.17 -0.58
CA LEU A 130 5.49 7.51 0.63
C LEU A 130 4.92 6.09 0.68
N VAL A 131 5.78 5.09 0.75
CA VAL A 131 5.38 3.68 0.86
C VAL A 131 5.70 3.17 2.25
N HIS A 132 4.69 2.64 2.95
CA HIS A 132 4.84 1.99 4.25
C HIS A 132 5.20 0.51 4.04
N ALA A 133 6.40 0.28 3.50
CA ALA A 133 6.85 -1.03 3.05
C ALA A 133 6.83 -2.08 4.17
N LEU A 134 6.28 -3.26 3.87
CA LEU A 134 6.13 -4.41 4.77
C LEU A 134 5.42 -4.09 6.10
N GLY A 135 4.75 -2.94 6.21
CA GLY A 135 4.03 -2.52 7.41
C GLY A 135 4.85 -1.69 8.40
N PHE A 136 6.06 -1.28 8.03
CA PHE A 136 6.82 -0.29 8.81
C PHE A 136 6.30 1.11 8.54
N ASN A 137 6.24 1.94 9.59
CA ASN A 137 5.82 3.31 9.45
C ASN A 137 6.91 4.17 8.80
N ALA A 138 6.59 4.82 7.69
CA ALA A 138 7.47 5.71 6.93
C ALA A 138 7.24 7.20 7.23
N VAL A 139 6.13 7.56 7.90
CA VAL A 139 5.76 8.96 8.16
C VAL A 139 6.44 9.50 9.41
N ASN A 140 6.82 10.78 9.38
CA ASN A 140 7.22 11.56 10.54
C ASN A 140 6.85 13.04 10.36
N GLU A 141 6.88 13.83 11.43
CA GLU A 141 6.48 15.25 11.43
C GLU A 141 7.33 16.10 10.49
N GLU A 142 8.64 15.83 10.43
CA GLU A 142 9.56 16.59 9.57
C GLU A 142 9.25 16.36 8.09
N LEU A 143 8.90 15.13 7.70
CA LEU A 143 8.49 14.80 6.34
C LEU A 143 7.19 15.52 5.95
N ILE A 144 6.17 15.47 6.83
CA ILE A 144 4.90 16.15 6.61
C ILE A 144 5.13 17.66 6.45
N LYS A 145 5.93 18.24 7.35
CA LYS A 145 6.30 19.66 7.28
C LYS A 145 7.05 19.98 5.99
N LEU A 146 8.03 19.15 5.60
CA LEU A 146 8.80 19.34 4.37
C LEU A 146 7.90 19.36 3.13
N ALA A 147 6.97 18.41 3.01
CA ALA A 147 6.02 18.35 1.91
C ALA A 147 5.18 19.63 1.84
N LYS A 148 4.65 20.08 3.00
CA LYS A 148 3.84 21.30 3.11
C LYS A 148 4.63 22.57 2.79
N ASP A 149 5.84 22.72 3.33
CA ASP A 149 6.67 23.91 3.13
C ASP A 149 7.11 24.11 1.67
N ASN A 150 7.17 23.01 0.90
CA ASN A 150 7.52 23.01 -0.52
C ASN A 150 6.32 22.87 -1.46
N ASP A 151 5.09 22.94 -0.96
CA ASP A 151 3.83 22.79 -1.72
C ASP A 151 3.80 21.47 -2.54
N LEU A 152 4.34 20.37 -1.98
CA LEU A 152 4.41 19.06 -2.61
C LEU A 152 3.18 18.23 -2.25
N PHE A 153 2.59 17.57 -3.25
CA PHE A 153 1.49 16.65 -3.05
C PHE A 153 2.01 15.35 -2.40
N LEU A 154 1.45 14.98 -1.25
CA LEU A 154 1.90 13.81 -0.48
C LEU A 154 0.93 12.64 -0.65
N ILE A 155 1.41 11.56 -1.28
CA ILE A 155 0.71 10.28 -1.42
C ILE A 155 1.22 9.31 -0.35
N GLU A 156 0.31 8.60 0.35
CA GLU A 156 0.65 7.47 1.22
C GLU A 156 0.16 6.16 0.58
N ASP A 157 1.08 5.25 0.23
CA ASP A 157 0.72 3.86 -0.04
C ASP A 157 0.77 3.05 1.26
N CYS A 158 -0.41 2.62 1.70
CA CYS A 158 -0.64 1.86 2.92
C CYS A 158 -1.06 0.41 2.64
N CYS A 159 -0.87 -0.10 1.41
CA CYS A 159 -1.33 -1.44 1.02
C CYS A 159 -0.76 -2.55 1.91
N GLU A 160 0.46 -2.39 2.40
CA GLU A 160 1.14 -3.37 3.27
C GLU A 160 1.11 -2.99 4.76
N SER A 161 0.34 -1.95 5.16
CA SER A 161 0.46 -1.34 6.49
C SER A 161 -0.86 -1.01 7.17
N HIS A 162 -1.90 -1.82 6.93
CA HIS A 162 -3.20 -1.63 7.59
C HIS A 162 -3.04 -1.54 9.11
N GLY A 163 -3.40 -0.37 9.67
CA GLY A 163 -3.34 -0.14 11.12
C GLY A 163 -1.99 0.26 11.70
N ALA A 164 -0.94 0.39 10.88
CA ALA A 164 0.30 1.03 11.33
C ALA A 164 0.00 2.45 11.82
N LYS A 165 0.78 2.95 12.80
CA LYS A 165 0.49 4.21 13.49
C LYS A 165 1.75 5.08 13.62
N TYR A 166 1.54 6.39 13.55
CA TYR A 166 2.49 7.39 14.00
C TYR A 166 1.83 8.31 15.02
N ASN A 167 2.43 8.44 16.21
CA ASN A 167 1.89 9.23 17.33
C ASN A 167 0.40 8.94 17.62
N GLY A 168 0.00 7.65 17.58
CA GLY A 168 -1.36 7.18 17.88
C GLY A 168 -2.36 7.31 16.73
N ARG A 169 -2.04 8.01 15.64
CA ARG A 169 -2.86 8.10 14.42
C ARG A 169 -2.46 7.03 13.42
N ARG A 170 -3.43 6.43 12.74
CA ARG A 170 -3.14 5.43 11.69
C ARG A 170 -2.53 6.11 10.46
N VAL A 171 -1.55 5.43 9.84
CA VAL A 171 -1.02 5.81 8.51
C VAL A 171 -2.14 5.81 7.49
N GLY A 172 -1.98 6.60 6.44
CA GLY A 172 -3.06 6.89 5.49
C GLY A 172 -3.96 8.06 5.90
N SER A 173 -3.66 8.73 7.02
CA SER A 173 -4.36 9.93 7.47
C SER A 173 -3.50 11.19 7.44
N PHE A 174 -2.25 11.11 7.00
CA PHE A 174 -1.27 12.20 7.05
C PHE A 174 -1.07 12.92 5.73
N GLY A 175 -1.09 12.19 4.61
CA GLY A 175 -0.94 12.75 3.26
C GLY A 175 -2.21 13.43 2.73
N ASP A 176 -2.11 14.00 1.54
CA ASP A 176 -3.27 14.55 0.82
C ASP A 176 -4.24 13.44 0.43
N VAL A 177 -3.69 12.27 0.06
CA VAL A 177 -4.44 11.09 -0.33
C VAL A 177 -3.67 9.82 0.04
N SER A 178 -4.39 8.77 0.39
CA SER A 178 -3.82 7.48 0.71
C SER A 178 -4.57 6.32 0.06
N ASN A 179 -3.90 5.17 -0.04
CA ASN A 179 -4.45 3.96 -0.63
C ASN A 179 -4.18 2.73 0.24
N PHE A 180 -5.17 1.84 0.30
CA PHE A 180 -5.11 0.53 0.94
C PHE A 180 -5.54 -0.54 -0.06
N SER A 181 -4.89 -1.70 -0.03
CA SER A 181 -5.27 -2.84 -0.85
C SER A 181 -5.96 -3.90 -0.01
N PHE A 182 -7.02 -4.47 -0.55
CA PHE A 182 -7.73 -5.63 0.03
C PHE A 182 -7.56 -6.89 -0.83
N TYR A 183 -6.46 -6.97 -1.58
CA TYR A 183 -6.06 -8.20 -2.22
C TYR A 183 -5.93 -9.33 -1.19
N PHE A 184 -6.16 -10.56 -1.63
CA PHE A 184 -6.15 -11.76 -0.79
C PHE A 184 -4.97 -11.86 0.21
N GLY A 185 -3.81 -11.32 -0.14
CA GLY A 185 -2.57 -11.42 0.66
C GLY A 185 -2.41 -10.42 1.80
N HIS A 186 -3.26 -9.42 1.91
CA HIS A 186 -3.10 -8.34 2.89
C HIS A 186 -3.67 -8.71 4.28
N HIS A 187 -3.65 -7.76 5.22
CA HIS A 187 -4.11 -7.96 6.61
C HIS A 187 -5.59 -8.36 6.70
N MET A 188 -6.38 -7.87 5.76
CA MET A 188 -7.75 -8.30 5.47
C MET A 188 -7.95 -8.36 3.95
N THR A 189 -8.99 -9.03 3.52
CA THR A 189 -9.31 -9.14 2.10
C THR A 189 -10.77 -8.83 1.79
N THR A 190 -11.01 -8.31 0.60
CA THR A 190 -12.33 -8.32 -0.05
C THR A 190 -12.30 -9.21 -1.30
N ILE A 191 -11.41 -10.22 -1.33
CA ILE A 191 -11.00 -11.04 -2.48
C ILE A 191 -10.12 -10.19 -3.40
N GLU A 192 -10.70 -9.24 -4.09
CA GLU A 192 -10.08 -8.12 -4.78
C GLU A 192 -10.72 -6.82 -4.27
N GLY A 193 -9.92 -5.76 -4.13
CA GLY A 193 -10.40 -4.46 -3.70
C GLY A 193 -9.30 -3.51 -3.29
N GLY A 194 -9.68 -2.27 -3.07
CA GLY A 194 -8.83 -1.21 -2.53
C GLY A 194 -9.68 -0.07 -1.97
N MET A 195 -9.06 0.81 -1.21
CA MET A 195 -9.72 1.96 -0.64
C MET A 195 -8.83 3.19 -0.76
N VAL A 196 -9.31 4.23 -1.43
CA VAL A 196 -8.62 5.53 -1.49
C VAL A 196 -9.23 6.45 -0.47
N CYS A 197 -8.40 7.09 0.38
CA CYS A 197 -8.83 7.91 1.50
C CYS A 197 -8.26 9.33 1.42
N THR A 198 -9.02 10.30 1.95
CA THR A 198 -8.57 11.69 2.04
C THR A 198 -9.35 12.44 3.13
N ASN A 199 -8.79 13.57 3.60
CA ASN A 199 -9.47 14.52 4.46
C ASN A 199 -10.00 15.75 3.70
N ASP A 200 -9.68 15.87 2.42
CA ASP A 200 -10.04 17.01 1.56
C ASP A 200 -11.29 16.70 0.71
N ASP A 201 -12.30 17.59 0.75
CA ASP A 201 -13.57 17.41 0.06
C ASP A 201 -13.42 17.46 -1.47
N LYS A 202 -12.51 18.29 -1.98
CA LYS A 202 -12.26 18.41 -3.42
C LYS A 202 -11.54 17.18 -3.96
N ILE A 203 -10.54 16.66 -3.20
CA ILE A 203 -9.87 15.42 -3.55
C ILE A 203 -10.85 14.24 -3.51
N TYR A 204 -11.78 14.23 -2.54
CA TYR A 204 -12.85 13.21 -2.48
C TYR A 204 -13.72 13.21 -3.74
N ASP A 205 -14.09 14.36 -4.27
CA ASP A 205 -14.82 14.44 -5.53
C ASP A 205 -13.99 13.91 -6.71
N TYR A 206 -12.70 14.26 -6.78
CA TYR A 206 -11.81 13.69 -7.79
C TYR A 206 -11.71 12.16 -7.69
N ILE A 207 -11.57 11.58 -6.48
CA ILE A 207 -11.52 10.13 -6.31
C ILE A 207 -12.79 9.47 -6.88
N LYS A 208 -13.98 9.99 -6.57
CA LYS A 208 -15.25 9.46 -7.06
C LYS A 208 -15.37 9.57 -8.59
N MET A 209 -14.95 10.70 -9.15
CA MET A 209 -14.97 10.91 -10.60
C MET A 209 -13.99 9.96 -11.29
N PHE A 210 -12.72 9.88 -10.87
CA PHE A 210 -11.74 8.98 -11.47
C PHE A 210 -12.14 7.49 -11.34
N ARG A 211 -12.75 7.11 -10.21
CA ARG A 211 -13.31 5.76 -10.02
C ARG A 211 -14.40 5.42 -11.04
N SER A 212 -15.18 6.42 -11.48
CA SER A 212 -16.41 6.23 -12.24
C SER A 212 -16.41 7.01 -13.55
N HIS A 213 -15.50 6.72 -14.47
CA HIS A 213 -15.41 7.27 -15.83
C HIS A 213 -15.18 8.79 -15.92
N GLY A 214 -14.91 9.48 -14.84
CA GLY A 214 -14.79 10.94 -14.81
C GLY A 214 -16.14 11.67 -14.69
N MET A 215 -17.23 10.96 -14.37
CA MET A 215 -18.58 11.52 -14.34
C MET A 215 -18.80 12.46 -13.13
N THR A 216 -19.27 13.66 -13.40
CA THR A 216 -19.61 14.66 -12.37
C THR A 216 -20.76 14.23 -11.46
N ARG A 217 -21.70 13.40 -11.94
CA ARG A 217 -22.83 12.89 -11.15
C ARG A 217 -22.44 12.13 -9.89
N GLU A 218 -21.20 11.64 -9.82
CA GLU A 218 -20.65 10.95 -8.63
C GLU A 218 -20.12 11.94 -7.58
N ALA A 219 -19.87 13.20 -7.96
CA ALA A 219 -19.29 14.24 -7.12
C ALA A 219 -20.33 14.91 -6.19
N SER A 220 -19.89 15.85 -5.38
CA SER A 220 -20.73 16.71 -4.54
C SER A 220 -21.70 17.56 -5.37
N GLN A 221 -22.71 18.13 -4.72
CA GLN A 221 -23.66 19.03 -5.40
C GLN A 221 -22.95 20.28 -5.92
N GLU A 222 -22.02 20.83 -5.14
CA GLU A 222 -21.23 22.01 -5.54
C GLU A 222 -20.45 21.74 -6.84
N THR A 223 -19.77 20.61 -6.96
CA THR A 223 -19.06 20.22 -8.19
C THR A 223 -20.01 20.02 -9.36
N LYS A 224 -21.19 19.42 -9.13
CA LYS A 224 -22.22 19.24 -10.17
C LYS A 224 -22.72 20.58 -10.69
N ASP A 225 -23.04 21.49 -9.79
CA ASP A 225 -23.56 22.82 -10.14
C ASP A 225 -22.52 23.63 -10.92
N PHE A 226 -21.25 23.61 -10.48
CA PHE A 226 -20.13 24.24 -11.19
C PHE A 226 -20.03 23.76 -12.66
N TYR A 227 -20.07 22.45 -12.90
CA TYR A 227 -19.97 21.93 -14.27
C TYR A 227 -21.23 22.16 -15.09
N SER A 228 -22.39 22.13 -14.47
CA SER A 228 -23.68 22.44 -15.16
C SER A 228 -23.76 23.90 -15.59
N GLU A 229 -23.28 24.82 -14.77
CA GLU A 229 -23.19 26.24 -15.13
C GLU A 229 -22.17 26.53 -16.22
N LYS A 230 -21.00 25.88 -16.11
CA LYS A 230 -19.91 26.06 -17.07
C LYS A 230 -20.19 25.44 -18.44
N TYR A 231 -20.97 24.37 -18.49
CA TYR A 231 -21.28 23.60 -19.71
C TYR A 231 -22.79 23.34 -19.82
N PRO A 232 -23.62 24.40 -20.00
CA PRO A 232 -25.08 24.28 -19.93
C PRO A 232 -25.73 23.50 -21.10
N ASP A 233 -24.97 23.25 -22.16
CA ASP A 233 -25.34 22.44 -23.31
C ASP A 233 -25.12 20.95 -23.13
N LEU A 234 -24.40 20.53 -22.07
CA LEU A 234 -24.15 19.11 -21.79
C LEU A 234 -25.25 18.52 -20.91
N ASN A 235 -25.48 17.22 -21.10
CA ASN A 235 -26.35 16.46 -20.21
C ASN A 235 -25.66 16.25 -18.84
N PRO A 236 -26.20 16.77 -17.72
CA PRO A 236 -25.57 16.64 -16.41
C PRO A 236 -25.31 15.20 -15.93
N LEU A 237 -26.07 14.22 -16.44
CA LEU A 237 -25.88 12.80 -16.13
C LEU A 237 -24.66 12.19 -16.85
N PHE A 238 -24.18 12.83 -17.90
CA PHE A 238 -23.10 12.36 -18.78
C PHE A 238 -22.04 13.44 -19.03
N THR A 239 -21.82 14.32 -18.06
CA THR A 239 -20.71 15.25 -18.08
C THR A 239 -19.48 14.58 -17.47
N PHE A 240 -18.40 14.51 -18.24
CA PHE A 240 -17.13 13.87 -17.86
C PHE A 240 -16.07 14.94 -17.62
N ALA A 241 -15.76 15.21 -16.34
CA ALA A 241 -14.87 16.30 -15.96
C ALA A 241 -13.38 15.94 -16.01
N VAL A 242 -13.05 14.66 -15.85
CA VAL A 242 -11.69 14.14 -15.84
C VAL A 242 -11.60 12.85 -16.68
N PRO A 243 -10.42 12.48 -17.21
CA PRO A 243 -10.25 11.25 -18.00
C PRO A 243 -10.19 10.00 -17.09
N GLY A 244 -11.33 9.63 -16.50
CA GLY A 244 -11.47 8.50 -15.58
C GLY A 244 -11.78 7.17 -16.28
N TYR A 245 -11.63 6.08 -15.53
CA TYR A 245 -11.95 4.71 -15.95
C TYR A 245 -13.04 4.11 -15.07
N ASN A 246 -13.43 2.86 -15.31
CA ASN A 246 -14.27 2.11 -14.39
C ASN A 246 -13.39 1.29 -13.43
N MET A 247 -13.18 1.83 -12.25
CA MET A 247 -12.42 1.19 -11.17
C MET A 247 -13.31 0.88 -9.94
N ARG A 248 -14.64 0.77 -10.17
CA ARG A 248 -15.59 0.46 -9.10
C ARG A 248 -15.42 -0.97 -8.62
N SER A 249 -15.53 -1.17 -7.29
CA SER A 249 -15.79 -2.48 -6.70
C SER A 249 -17.31 -2.72 -6.58
N CYS A 250 -17.73 -3.82 -5.98
CA CYS A 250 -19.12 -4.22 -5.92
C CYS A 250 -19.58 -4.56 -4.48
N GLU A 251 -20.90 -4.75 -4.30
CA GLU A 251 -21.51 -5.06 -3.01
C GLU A 251 -20.97 -6.37 -2.41
N LEU A 252 -20.69 -7.39 -3.22
CA LEU A 252 -20.19 -8.67 -2.72
C LEU A 252 -18.82 -8.51 -2.03
N ASN A 253 -17.92 -7.76 -2.65
CA ASN A 253 -16.62 -7.45 -2.05
C ASN A 253 -16.79 -6.62 -0.77
N ALA A 254 -17.71 -5.65 -0.75
CA ALA A 254 -17.98 -4.85 0.43
C ALA A 254 -18.56 -5.66 1.59
N VAL A 255 -19.43 -6.65 1.33
CA VAL A 255 -19.95 -7.57 2.37
C VAL A 255 -18.81 -8.34 3.03
N VAL A 256 -17.86 -8.84 2.25
CA VAL A 256 -16.67 -9.51 2.81
C VAL A 256 -15.85 -8.51 3.64
N GLY A 257 -15.64 -7.29 3.15
CA GLY A 257 -14.92 -6.23 3.86
C GLY A 257 -15.55 -5.89 5.21
N LEU A 258 -16.88 -5.75 5.26
CA LEU A 258 -17.66 -5.51 6.49
C LEU A 258 -17.58 -6.65 7.50
N SER A 259 -17.42 -7.88 7.05
CA SER A 259 -17.15 -9.02 7.93
C SER A 259 -15.71 -9.01 8.45
N GLN A 260 -14.74 -8.80 7.57
CA GLN A 260 -13.31 -8.86 7.85
C GLN A 260 -12.82 -7.73 8.79
N ILE A 261 -13.35 -6.52 8.66
CA ILE A 261 -12.92 -5.36 9.46
C ILE A 261 -13.12 -5.58 10.96
N LYS A 262 -14.09 -6.42 11.36
CA LYS A 262 -14.41 -6.71 12.76
C LYS A 262 -13.27 -7.41 13.51
N ARG A 263 -12.42 -8.14 12.78
CA ARG A 263 -11.27 -8.88 13.37
C ARG A 263 -9.91 -8.31 12.94
N LEU A 264 -9.90 -7.18 12.20
CA LEU A 264 -8.67 -6.63 11.64
C LEU A 264 -7.67 -6.25 12.74
N ASP A 265 -8.09 -5.57 13.80
CA ASP A 265 -7.19 -5.15 14.88
C ASP A 265 -6.54 -6.37 15.59
N SER A 266 -7.29 -7.44 15.86
CA SER A 266 -6.73 -8.67 16.44
C SER A 266 -5.75 -9.39 15.50
N ASN A 267 -6.01 -9.35 14.18
CA ASN A 267 -5.10 -9.89 13.18
C ASN A 267 -3.78 -9.10 13.14
N ILE A 268 -3.87 -7.77 13.28
CA ILE A 268 -2.70 -6.88 13.34
C ILE A 268 -1.86 -7.19 14.59
N GLU A 269 -2.49 -7.28 15.77
CA GLU A 269 -1.80 -7.61 17.01
C GLU A 269 -1.01 -8.92 16.89
N ARG A 270 -1.61 -9.96 16.32
CA ARG A 270 -0.94 -11.25 16.09
C ARG A 270 0.26 -11.12 15.15
N ARG A 271 0.15 -10.34 14.07
CA ARG A 271 1.25 -10.09 13.13
C ARG A 271 2.39 -9.33 13.78
N VAL A 272 2.11 -8.35 14.63
CA VAL A 272 3.11 -7.61 15.41
C VAL A 272 3.86 -8.54 16.36
N GLU A 273 3.14 -9.37 17.12
CA GLU A 273 3.76 -10.38 18.01
C GLU A 273 4.66 -11.37 17.27
N ASN A 274 4.26 -11.76 16.06
CA ASN A 274 5.08 -12.64 15.21
C ASN A 274 6.39 -11.96 14.82
N LEU A 275 6.33 -10.68 14.39
CA LEU A 275 7.55 -9.92 14.07
C LEU A 275 8.45 -9.75 15.29
N GLU A 276 7.91 -9.40 16.46
CA GLU A 276 8.70 -9.30 17.69
C GLU A 276 9.41 -10.62 18.00
N THR A 277 8.68 -11.74 17.88
CA THR A 277 9.28 -13.07 18.07
C THR A 277 10.38 -13.34 17.04
N TRP A 278 10.17 -12.95 15.78
CA TRP A 278 11.14 -13.07 14.69
C TRP A 278 12.43 -12.32 14.97
N LEU A 279 12.33 -11.02 15.25
CA LEU A 279 13.48 -10.14 15.46
C LEU A 279 14.28 -10.53 16.73
N ASN A 280 13.59 -10.95 17.79
CA ASN A 280 14.23 -11.35 19.05
C ASN A 280 15.00 -12.69 18.96
N HIS A 281 14.75 -13.51 17.93
CA HIS A 281 15.39 -14.82 17.80
C HIS A 281 16.37 -14.94 16.63
N LEU A 282 16.38 -13.95 15.72
CA LEU A 282 17.39 -13.87 14.66
C LEU A 282 18.75 -13.40 15.22
N ASN A 283 19.82 -13.96 14.65
CA ASN A 283 21.18 -13.53 14.97
C ASN A 283 21.49 -12.17 14.33
N SER A 284 21.53 -11.13 15.15
CA SER A 284 21.80 -9.74 14.73
C SER A 284 23.17 -9.51 14.09
N LYS A 285 24.13 -10.44 14.25
CA LYS A 285 25.42 -10.40 13.53
C LYS A 285 25.32 -10.88 12.08
N ARG A 286 24.24 -11.59 11.75
CA ARG A 286 24.01 -12.18 10.41
C ARG A 286 22.91 -11.47 9.64
N TYR A 287 21.84 -11.09 10.34
CA TYR A 287 20.64 -10.50 9.76
C TYR A 287 20.40 -9.11 10.32
N PHE A 288 19.83 -8.23 9.51
CA PHE A 288 19.36 -6.94 9.97
C PHE A 288 18.10 -7.12 10.82
N VAL A 289 18.10 -6.57 12.04
CA VAL A 289 17.01 -6.68 13.01
C VAL A 289 16.62 -5.35 13.64
N GLU A 290 17.32 -4.27 13.33
CA GLU A 290 17.15 -2.93 13.93
C GLU A 290 16.06 -2.11 13.21
N TYR A 291 14.92 -2.76 12.91
CA TYR A 291 13.79 -2.06 12.31
C TYR A 291 13.11 -1.11 13.29
N ASN A 292 12.57 -0.01 12.77
CA ASN A 292 11.70 0.86 13.55
C ASN A 292 10.32 0.21 13.71
N THR A 293 10.14 -0.50 14.83
CA THR A 293 8.90 -1.22 15.14
C THR A 293 7.86 -0.36 15.85
N LYS A 294 8.12 0.93 16.10
CA LYS A 294 7.17 1.80 16.79
C LYS A 294 5.93 2.05 15.92
N GLY A 295 4.81 1.46 16.32
CA GLY A 295 3.54 1.60 15.62
C GLY A 295 3.47 0.84 14.30
N ASN A 296 4.29 -0.19 14.12
CA ASN A 296 4.26 -1.06 12.94
C ASN A 296 2.98 -1.90 12.84
N SER A 297 2.69 -2.40 11.65
CA SER A 297 1.67 -3.39 11.35
C SER A 297 2.16 -4.26 10.21
N ASN A 298 2.86 -5.35 10.55
CA ASN A 298 3.68 -6.04 9.57
C ASN A 298 2.92 -6.96 8.64
N PHE A 299 3.07 -6.68 7.35
CA PHE A 299 2.57 -7.51 6.25
C PHE A 299 3.29 -8.86 6.20
N SER A 300 4.60 -8.86 6.39
CA SER A 300 5.46 -10.04 6.26
C SER A 300 6.62 -10.00 7.26
N LEU A 301 7.38 -11.09 7.36
CA LEU A 301 8.60 -11.18 8.16
C LEU A 301 9.81 -10.95 7.25
N PRO A 302 10.50 -9.80 7.34
CA PRO A 302 11.67 -9.50 6.52
C PRO A 302 12.88 -10.30 6.98
N LEU A 303 13.71 -10.73 6.02
CA LEU A 303 15.00 -11.34 6.26
C LEU A 303 16.03 -10.74 5.32
N ILE A 304 16.88 -9.86 5.82
CA ILE A 304 17.91 -9.17 5.06
C ILE A 304 19.26 -9.52 5.68
N LEU A 305 20.21 -10.01 4.87
CA LEU A 305 21.57 -10.21 5.36
C LEU A 305 22.18 -8.88 5.79
N ARG A 306 22.92 -8.87 6.89
CA ARG A 306 23.62 -7.67 7.36
C ARG A 306 24.74 -7.25 6.41
N GLU A 307 25.51 -8.23 5.94
CA GLU A 307 26.62 -8.00 5.04
C GLU A 307 26.37 -8.68 3.68
N PRO A 308 26.85 -8.08 2.58
CA PRO A 308 26.75 -8.67 1.26
C PRO A 308 27.49 -10.03 1.19
N ASP A 309 26.75 -11.12 1.06
CA ASP A 309 27.29 -12.47 0.92
C ASP A 309 26.34 -13.33 0.07
N LYS A 310 26.65 -13.47 -1.21
CA LYS A 310 25.83 -14.20 -2.17
C LYS A 310 25.69 -15.69 -1.81
N ASN A 311 26.79 -16.33 -1.37
CA ASN A 311 26.75 -17.75 -1.04
C ASN A 311 25.87 -18.01 0.19
N LYS A 312 25.96 -17.14 1.20
CA LYS A 312 25.10 -17.20 2.37
C LYS A 312 23.64 -16.93 2.01
N PHE A 313 23.36 -15.97 1.14
CA PHE A 313 22.00 -15.68 0.69
C PHE A 313 21.37 -16.87 -0.05
N GLU A 314 22.13 -17.52 -0.93
CA GLU A 314 21.72 -18.76 -1.60
C GLU A 314 21.47 -19.89 -0.59
N ALA A 315 22.36 -20.09 0.38
CA ALA A 315 22.17 -21.11 1.44
C ALA A 315 20.93 -20.84 2.31
N VAL A 316 20.59 -19.57 2.56
CA VAL A 316 19.32 -19.20 3.23
C VAL A 316 18.11 -19.56 2.36
N CYS A 317 18.16 -19.30 1.06
CA CYS A 317 17.08 -19.67 0.13
C CYS A 317 16.90 -21.19 0.08
N ASP A 318 17.98 -21.96 -0.04
CA ASP A 318 17.97 -23.43 -0.06
C ASP A 318 17.39 -24.00 1.24
N LEU A 319 17.72 -23.41 2.39
CA LEU A 319 17.14 -23.79 3.68
C LEU A 319 15.62 -23.57 3.68
N LEU A 320 15.14 -22.40 3.24
CA LEU A 320 13.70 -22.09 3.19
C LEU A 320 12.96 -23.06 2.25
N GLU A 321 13.52 -23.37 1.08
CA GLU A 321 12.97 -24.35 0.14
C GLU A 321 12.91 -25.75 0.76
N LYS A 322 13.98 -26.20 1.40
CA LYS A 322 14.05 -27.50 2.11
C LYS A 322 13.01 -27.61 3.22
N GLU A 323 12.78 -26.52 3.94
CA GLU A 323 11.76 -26.46 5.01
C GLU A 323 10.34 -26.28 4.46
N ASN A 324 10.16 -26.18 3.12
CA ASN A 324 8.91 -25.93 2.44
C ASN A 324 8.22 -24.62 2.90
N ILE A 325 9.04 -23.57 3.04
CA ILE A 325 8.61 -22.21 3.39
C ILE A 325 8.60 -21.37 2.13
N GLU A 326 7.48 -20.73 1.85
CA GLU A 326 7.38 -19.83 0.70
C GLU A 326 8.00 -18.47 1.04
N PHE A 327 8.80 -17.95 0.13
CA PHE A 327 9.44 -16.63 0.28
C PHE A 327 9.48 -15.87 -1.04
N ARG A 328 9.71 -14.57 -0.95
CA ARG A 328 9.96 -13.71 -2.11
C ARG A 328 11.25 -12.93 -1.91
N LYS A 329 12.11 -12.94 -2.93
CA LYS A 329 13.37 -12.18 -2.93
C LYS A 329 13.12 -10.69 -3.13
N GLY A 330 13.97 -9.87 -2.56
CA GLY A 330 14.03 -8.43 -2.78
C GLY A 330 12.88 -7.66 -2.16
N THR A 331 12.37 -8.03 -1.00
CA THR A 331 11.27 -7.38 -0.26
C THR A 331 10.33 -6.48 -1.10
N ALA A 332 9.07 -6.28 -0.71
CA ALA A 332 8.13 -5.38 -1.38
C ALA A 332 8.24 -5.34 -2.92
N GLY A 333 7.63 -6.30 -3.61
CA GLY A 333 7.50 -6.26 -5.08
C GLY A 333 8.76 -6.57 -5.88
N GLY A 334 9.75 -7.28 -5.32
CA GLY A 334 10.93 -7.71 -6.05
C GLY A 334 12.14 -6.79 -5.91
N GLY A 335 12.15 -5.94 -4.88
CA GLY A 335 13.29 -5.10 -4.51
C GLY A 335 13.34 -3.77 -5.26
N ASN A 336 14.51 -3.43 -5.82
CA ASN A 336 14.73 -2.12 -6.42
C ASN A 336 14.00 -1.94 -7.76
N GLN A 337 12.94 -1.14 -7.78
CA GLN A 337 12.13 -0.84 -8.97
C GLN A 337 12.92 -0.11 -10.06
N SER A 338 13.95 0.66 -9.72
CA SER A 338 14.78 1.35 -10.72
C SER A 338 15.57 0.39 -11.63
N ARG A 339 15.67 -0.89 -11.26
CA ARG A 339 16.33 -1.96 -12.04
C ARG A 339 15.34 -2.71 -12.95
N GLN A 340 14.05 -2.34 -12.97
CA GLN A 340 13.02 -3.08 -13.70
C GLN A 340 12.94 -2.65 -15.18
N PRO A 341 12.75 -3.62 -16.12
CA PRO A 341 12.78 -3.36 -17.56
C PRO A 341 11.72 -2.37 -18.06
N TYR A 342 10.58 -2.22 -17.37
CA TYR A 342 9.52 -1.30 -17.80
C TYR A 342 9.97 0.17 -17.84
N LEU A 343 11.04 0.53 -17.12
CA LEU A 343 11.59 1.88 -17.09
C LEU A 343 12.50 2.22 -18.28
N GLU A 344 13.01 1.22 -19.01
CA GLU A 344 13.97 1.44 -20.09
C GLU A 344 13.50 2.44 -21.17
N LYS A 345 12.19 2.52 -21.39
CA LYS A 345 11.58 3.40 -22.40
C LYS A 345 10.96 4.67 -21.81
N HIS A 346 11.15 4.91 -20.54
CA HIS A 346 10.54 6.02 -19.82
C HIS A 346 11.59 6.95 -19.21
N LYS A 347 11.21 8.20 -19.01
CA LYS A 347 12.07 9.15 -18.27
C LYS A 347 11.93 8.88 -16.78
N TYR A 348 13.04 8.76 -16.10
CA TYR A 348 13.15 8.74 -14.65
C TYR A 348 14.49 9.32 -14.23
N ARG A 349 14.65 9.63 -12.95
CA ARG A 349 15.91 10.13 -12.37
C ARG A 349 16.25 9.31 -11.12
N ILE A 350 17.53 9.06 -10.92
CA ILE A 350 18.06 8.53 -9.66
C ILE A 350 18.82 9.69 -9.00
N ASN A 351 18.48 10.01 -7.75
CA ASN A 351 19.15 11.02 -6.97
C ASN A 351 20.13 10.36 -5.99
N GLY A 352 21.41 10.52 -6.23
CA GLY A 352 22.47 9.87 -5.46
C GLY A 352 22.68 8.40 -5.80
N LYS A 353 23.11 7.62 -4.82
CA LYS A 353 23.30 6.16 -4.92
C LYS A 353 22.19 5.44 -4.17
N LEU A 354 21.74 4.32 -4.68
CA LEU A 354 20.68 3.49 -4.08
C LEU A 354 21.28 2.29 -3.31
N VAL A 355 22.20 2.57 -2.38
CA VAL A 355 23.01 1.55 -1.70
C VAL A 355 22.15 0.59 -0.89
N ASN A 356 21.22 1.12 -0.10
CA ASN A 356 20.34 0.28 0.72
C ASN A 356 19.31 -0.45 -0.12
N ALA A 357 18.74 0.21 -1.12
CA ALA A 357 17.79 -0.43 -2.04
C ALA A 357 18.43 -1.57 -2.84
N ASP A 358 19.67 -1.41 -3.28
CA ASP A 358 20.44 -2.46 -3.96
C ASP A 358 20.77 -3.60 -2.99
N HIS A 359 21.17 -3.29 -1.76
CA HIS A 359 21.41 -4.30 -0.73
C HIS A 359 20.15 -5.13 -0.42
N ILE A 360 19.00 -4.46 -0.25
CA ILE A 360 17.70 -5.11 -0.06
C ILE A 360 17.35 -5.99 -1.28
N HIS A 361 17.59 -5.50 -2.49
CA HIS A 361 17.31 -6.25 -3.72
C HIS A 361 18.14 -7.53 -3.82
N ASP A 362 19.44 -7.43 -3.55
CA ASP A 362 20.38 -8.54 -3.78
C ASP A 362 20.44 -9.52 -2.60
N TYR A 363 20.18 -9.05 -1.36
CA TYR A 363 20.37 -9.81 -0.12
C TYR A 363 19.17 -9.80 0.83
N GLY A 364 18.02 -9.33 0.36
CA GLY A 364 16.77 -9.31 1.10
C GLY A 364 15.75 -10.29 0.56
N LEU A 365 14.92 -10.80 1.46
CA LEU A 365 13.72 -11.59 1.16
C LEU A 365 12.69 -11.40 2.28
N TYR A 366 11.48 -11.88 2.07
CA TYR A 366 10.49 -11.99 3.13
C TYR A 366 9.72 -13.30 3.05
N ILE A 367 9.21 -13.71 4.21
CA ILE A 367 8.32 -14.87 4.38
C ILE A 367 6.95 -14.43 4.89
N GLY A 368 5.98 -15.33 4.86
CA GLY A 368 4.62 -15.03 5.28
C GLY A 368 4.52 -14.66 6.77
N ASN A 369 3.72 -13.64 7.07
CA ASN A 369 3.32 -13.25 8.41
C ASN A 369 1.80 -13.27 8.52
N HIS A 370 1.21 -14.41 8.85
CA HIS A 370 -0.23 -14.56 8.99
C HIS A 370 -0.63 -15.10 10.38
N THR A 371 -1.89 -15.01 10.71
CA THR A 371 -2.40 -15.30 12.07
C THR A 371 -2.24 -16.77 12.50
N GLU A 372 -2.07 -17.69 11.54
CA GLU A 372 -1.89 -19.12 11.82
C GLU A 372 -0.42 -19.50 12.08
N VAL A 373 0.52 -18.57 11.93
CA VAL A 373 1.93 -18.84 12.24
C VAL A 373 2.11 -18.93 13.75
N GLU A 374 2.62 -20.07 14.20
CA GLU A 374 2.85 -20.33 15.61
C GLU A 374 4.21 -19.78 16.06
N LYS A 375 4.28 -19.20 17.28
CA LYS A 375 5.54 -18.65 17.84
C LYS A 375 6.67 -19.69 17.86
N GLU A 376 6.37 -20.96 18.14
CA GLU A 376 7.38 -22.04 18.15
C GLU A 376 7.87 -22.38 16.75
N GLN A 377 7.05 -22.23 15.71
CA GLN A 377 7.51 -22.37 14.32
C GLN A 377 8.52 -21.26 13.97
N ILE A 378 8.23 -20.01 14.38
CA ILE A 378 9.13 -18.87 14.19
C ILE A 378 10.48 -19.15 14.88
N LYS A 379 10.47 -19.51 16.18
CA LYS A 379 11.69 -19.81 16.94
C LYS A 379 12.49 -20.97 16.34
N SER A 380 11.79 -22.01 15.88
CA SER A 380 12.43 -23.16 15.24
C SER A 380 13.13 -22.79 13.94
N LEU A 381 12.48 -21.93 13.12
CA LEU A 381 13.08 -21.44 11.88
C LEU A 381 14.28 -20.53 12.17
N CYS A 382 14.17 -19.61 13.13
CA CYS A 382 15.28 -18.73 13.51
C CYS A 382 16.52 -19.52 13.95
N ARG A 383 16.34 -20.60 14.74
CA ARG A 383 17.48 -21.47 15.11
C ARG A 383 18.22 -22.01 13.88
N LYS A 384 17.49 -22.53 12.89
CA LYS A 384 18.08 -23.06 11.64
C LYS A 384 18.77 -21.97 10.83
N LEU A 385 18.13 -20.80 10.68
CA LEU A 385 18.69 -19.65 9.98
C LEU A 385 19.98 -19.14 10.64
N ASN A 386 20.06 -19.19 11.97
CA ASN A 386 21.22 -18.75 12.71
C ASN A 386 22.44 -19.69 12.55
N GLU A 387 22.24 -20.89 12.03
CA GLU A 387 23.31 -21.86 11.73
C GLU A 387 23.87 -21.69 10.31
N VAL A 388 23.10 -21.12 9.38
CA VAL A 388 23.55 -20.81 7.99
C VAL A 388 24.52 -19.64 8.00
#